data_1bd292131c58b6ef457892d8899e0161
#
_entry.id   1bd292131c58b6ef457892d8899e0161
#
_cell.length_a   1.000
_cell.length_b   1.000
_cell.length_c   1.000
_cell.angle_alpha   90.00
_cell.angle_beta   90.00
_cell.angle_gamma   90.00
#
_symmetry.space_group_name_H-M   'P 1'
#
loop_
_entity.id
_entity.type
_entity.pdbx_description
1 polymer ?
#
loop_
_entity_poly.entity_id
_entity_poly.type
_entity_poly.pdbx_seq_one_letter_code
_entity_poly.pdbx_strand_id
1 'polypeptide(L)'
;MRAARTPQALEIVATGTLGAEVRGVDLAAAGPAEIDAIKQAWYRHDVLVFRGQRLTDDDLLAFSRHFGALDPPPNQGAGRKSPPGYPDVYVVSNVRDETGEPIGALGDGEAQWHTDMSYAALPPDASMLYALEIPASGGDTCFCSMKAALQHLTQN
;
A
#
# COMPACT_ATOMS: atom_id res chain seq x y z
N MET A 1 4.81 -20.46 14.95
CA MET A 1 6.25 -20.44 14.58
C MET A 1 6.36 -20.10 13.11
N ARG A 2 6.94 -18.95 12.74
CA ARG A 2 7.29 -18.66 11.34
C ARG A 2 8.40 -19.61 10.89
N ALA A 3 8.24 -20.26 9.75
CA ALA A 3 9.33 -21.04 9.14
C ALA A 3 10.48 -20.08 8.79
N ALA A 4 11.70 -20.41 9.21
CA ALA A 4 12.87 -19.64 8.85
C ALA A 4 13.04 -19.68 7.32
N ARG A 5 12.90 -18.52 6.64
CA ARG A 5 13.28 -18.38 5.24
C ARG A 5 14.80 -18.32 5.16
N THR A 6 15.38 -19.02 4.20
CA THR A 6 16.78 -18.83 3.84
C THR A 6 16.96 -17.36 3.44
N PRO A 7 17.98 -16.66 3.97
CA PRO A 7 18.25 -15.28 3.57
C PRO A 7 18.51 -15.25 2.06
N GLN A 8 17.59 -14.67 1.32
CA GLN A 8 17.77 -14.38 -0.10
C GLN A 8 18.18 -12.92 -0.19
N ALA A 9 19.16 -12.60 -1.03
CA ALA A 9 19.55 -11.21 -1.23
C ALA A 9 18.36 -10.40 -1.72
N LEU A 10 18.18 -9.19 -1.19
CA LEU A 10 17.15 -8.26 -1.64
C LEU A 10 17.41 -7.91 -3.11
N GLU A 11 16.41 -8.10 -3.94
CA GLU A 11 16.44 -7.83 -5.38
C GLU A 11 15.32 -6.86 -5.73
N ILE A 12 15.62 -5.86 -6.57
CA ILE A 12 14.65 -4.88 -7.06
C ILE A 12 14.55 -5.05 -8.57
N VAL A 13 13.38 -5.48 -9.03
CA VAL A 13 13.10 -5.81 -10.44
C VAL A 13 12.08 -4.81 -10.97
N ALA A 14 12.50 -3.91 -11.87
CA ALA A 14 11.58 -2.98 -12.52
C ALA A 14 10.49 -3.72 -13.30
N THR A 15 9.23 -3.26 -13.18
CA THR A 15 8.06 -3.88 -13.83
C THR A 15 7.66 -3.20 -15.14
N GLY A 16 8.43 -2.23 -15.59
CA GLY A 16 8.21 -1.43 -16.79
C GLY A 16 8.71 -0.01 -16.60
N THR A 17 7.99 0.96 -17.14
CA THR A 17 8.30 2.39 -16.99
C THR A 17 7.93 2.94 -15.60
N LEU A 18 7.04 2.27 -14.90
CA LEU A 18 6.58 2.59 -13.55
C LEU A 18 6.54 1.32 -12.72
N GLY A 19 7.00 1.43 -11.47
CA GLY A 19 6.94 0.36 -10.49
C GLY A 19 8.12 -0.61 -10.51
N ALA A 20 8.33 -1.30 -9.37
CA ALA A 20 9.27 -2.39 -9.23
C ALA A 20 8.73 -3.45 -8.26
N GLU A 21 9.09 -4.70 -8.50
CA GLU A 21 8.91 -5.79 -7.56
C GLU A 21 10.14 -5.90 -6.66
N VAL A 22 9.94 -5.95 -5.34
CA VAL A 22 10.99 -6.17 -4.35
C VAL A 22 10.91 -7.61 -3.87
N ARG A 23 11.98 -8.36 -4.09
CA ARG A 23 12.09 -9.78 -3.77
C ARG A 23 13.11 -10.01 -2.66
N GLY A 24 13.05 -11.17 -2.03
CA GLY A 24 14.06 -11.61 -1.05
C GLY A 24 13.92 -10.99 0.33
N VAL A 25 12.89 -10.18 0.61
CA VAL A 25 12.67 -9.54 1.89
C VAL A 25 11.44 -10.12 2.62
N ASP A 26 11.50 -10.18 3.95
CA ASP A 26 10.36 -10.38 4.85
C ASP A 26 10.11 -9.05 5.56
N LEU A 27 9.02 -8.37 5.19
CA LEU A 27 8.71 -7.02 5.70
C LEU A 27 8.48 -6.99 7.22
N ALA A 28 8.05 -8.10 7.81
CA ALA A 28 7.87 -8.20 9.26
C ALA A 28 9.20 -8.29 10.03
N ALA A 29 10.32 -8.50 9.33
CA ALA A 29 11.64 -8.68 9.93
C ALA A 29 12.73 -7.86 9.19
N ALA A 30 12.33 -6.94 8.33
CA ALA A 30 13.24 -6.13 7.54
C ALA A 30 14.15 -5.27 8.42
N GLY A 31 15.46 -5.41 8.23
CA GLY A 31 16.45 -4.65 8.97
C GLY A 31 16.70 -3.25 8.37
N PRO A 32 17.44 -2.37 9.07
CA PRO A 32 17.67 -1.00 8.63
C PRO A 32 18.20 -0.88 7.20
N ALA A 33 19.16 -1.73 6.81
CA ALA A 33 19.75 -1.70 5.47
C ALA A 33 18.73 -2.07 4.38
N GLU A 34 17.81 -3.02 4.65
CA GLU A 34 16.74 -3.40 3.73
C GLU A 34 15.71 -2.26 3.62
N ILE A 35 15.35 -1.64 4.74
CA ILE A 35 14.44 -0.48 4.76
C ILE A 35 15.02 0.68 3.94
N ASP A 36 16.31 0.98 4.10
CA ASP A 36 16.96 2.05 3.32
C ASP A 36 16.98 1.72 1.83
N ALA A 37 17.28 0.47 1.46
CA ALA A 37 17.23 0.03 0.06
C ALA A 37 15.81 0.11 -0.53
N ILE A 38 14.79 -0.27 0.25
CA ILE A 38 13.37 -0.17 -0.14
C ILE A 38 12.97 1.29 -0.36
N LYS A 39 13.36 2.21 0.52
CA LYS A 39 13.09 3.64 0.35
C LYS A 39 13.74 4.20 -0.92
N GLN A 40 15.00 3.85 -1.20
CA GLN A 40 15.67 4.27 -2.42
C GLN A 40 14.98 3.71 -3.68
N ALA A 41 14.53 2.46 -3.63
CA ALA A 41 13.75 1.87 -4.70
C ALA A 41 12.42 2.59 -4.91
N TRP A 42 11.71 2.90 -3.82
CA TRP A 42 10.45 3.64 -3.89
C TRP A 42 10.61 5.02 -4.51
N TYR A 43 11.60 5.81 -4.09
CA TYR A 43 11.88 7.11 -4.71
C TYR A 43 12.20 7.04 -6.20
N ARG A 44 12.78 5.91 -6.64
CA ARG A 44 13.14 5.69 -8.05
C ARG A 44 11.96 5.20 -8.90
N HIS A 45 11.14 4.32 -8.34
CA HIS A 45 10.13 3.57 -9.10
C HIS A 45 8.69 4.00 -8.81
N ASP A 46 8.45 4.89 -7.86
CA ASP A 46 7.17 5.43 -7.40
C ASP A 46 6.22 4.38 -6.77
N VAL A 47 6.18 3.15 -7.30
CA VAL A 47 5.35 2.04 -6.79
C VAL A 47 6.20 0.81 -6.55
N LEU A 48 6.04 0.17 -5.39
CA LEU A 48 6.70 -1.08 -5.06
C LEU A 48 5.69 -2.19 -4.78
N VAL A 49 5.97 -3.39 -5.28
CA VAL A 49 5.17 -4.59 -5.04
C VAL A 49 6.00 -5.62 -4.28
N PHE A 50 5.45 -6.11 -3.18
CA PHE A 50 6.07 -7.12 -2.33
C PHE A 50 5.19 -8.36 -2.33
N ARG A 51 5.56 -9.37 -3.11
CA ARG A 51 4.75 -10.58 -3.22
C ARG A 51 5.00 -11.56 -2.09
N GLY A 52 3.96 -12.34 -1.75
CA GLY A 52 4.05 -13.45 -0.80
C GLY A 52 4.33 -13.05 0.64
N GLN A 53 4.08 -11.80 1.00
CA GLN A 53 4.19 -11.34 2.39
C GLN A 53 3.07 -11.91 3.26
N ARG A 54 3.36 -12.15 4.52
CA ARG A 54 2.38 -12.57 5.54
C ARG A 54 2.55 -11.66 6.75
N LEU A 55 1.75 -10.60 6.78
CA LEU A 55 1.83 -9.58 7.81
C LEU A 55 0.63 -9.71 8.75
N THR A 56 0.86 -9.52 10.03
CA THR A 56 -0.18 -9.14 10.97
C THR A 56 -0.44 -7.64 10.85
N ASP A 57 -1.53 -7.13 11.45
CA ASP A 57 -1.78 -5.68 11.50
C ASP A 57 -0.64 -4.94 12.22
N ASP A 58 -0.05 -5.53 13.26
CA ASP A 58 1.14 -4.99 13.93
C ASP A 58 2.34 -4.92 13.00
N ASP A 59 2.61 -5.96 12.20
CA ASP A 59 3.70 -5.98 11.23
C ASP A 59 3.49 -4.90 10.16
N LEU A 60 2.27 -4.77 9.64
CA LEU A 60 1.91 -3.75 8.65
C LEU A 60 2.18 -2.34 9.18
N LEU A 61 1.68 -2.03 10.38
CA LEU A 61 1.87 -0.74 11.01
C LEU A 61 3.34 -0.48 11.35
N ALA A 62 4.07 -1.50 11.84
CA ALA A 62 5.50 -1.37 12.14
C ALA A 62 6.31 -1.06 10.89
N PHE A 63 6.04 -1.75 9.78
CA PHE A 63 6.68 -1.47 8.49
C PHE A 63 6.31 -0.08 7.97
N SER A 64 5.04 0.31 8.04
CA SER A 64 4.57 1.63 7.58
C SER A 64 5.27 2.78 8.30
N ARG A 65 5.53 2.65 9.61
CA ARG A 65 6.21 3.67 10.41
C ARG A 65 7.64 3.97 9.98
N HIS A 66 8.28 3.10 9.21
CA HIS A 66 9.57 3.41 8.62
C HIS A 66 9.51 4.53 7.56
N PHE A 67 8.33 4.79 7.00
CA PHE A 67 8.13 5.81 5.94
C PHE A 67 7.59 7.13 6.48
N GLY A 68 7.14 7.18 7.70
CA GLY A 68 6.63 8.39 8.34
C GLY A 68 5.69 8.10 9.51
N ALA A 69 5.09 9.14 10.05
CA ALA A 69 3.99 9.01 10.99
C ALA A 69 2.77 8.42 10.28
N LEU A 70 1.98 7.64 11.01
CA LEU A 70 0.72 7.15 10.48
C LEU A 70 -0.32 8.26 10.55
N ASP A 71 -0.95 8.54 9.42
CA ASP A 71 -2.07 9.48 9.39
C ASP A 71 -3.35 8.79 9.87
N PRO A 72 -4.17 9.54 10.64
CA PRO A 72 -5.49 9.04 10.95
C PRO A 72 -6.28 8.87 9.64
N PRO A 73 -7.02 7.83 9.54
CA PRO A 73 -7.74 7.51 8.33
C PRO A 73 -8.74 8.61 7.93
N PRO A 74 -8.89 8.92 6.64
CA PRO A 74 -9.86 9.90 6.19
C PRO A 74 -11.29 9.46 6.49
N ASN A 75 -12.21 10.41 6.73
CA ASN A 75 -13.65 10.17 6.84
C ASN A 75 -14.10 9.20 7.96
N GLN A 76 -13.58 9.34 9.16
CA GLN A 76 -13.99 8.53 10.32
C GLN A 76 -15.51 8.53 10.61
N GLY A 77 -16.24 9.52 10.09
CA GLY A 77 -17.69 9.64 10.25
C GLY A 77 -18.57 8.89 9.23
N ALA A 78 -17.99 8.31 8.17
CA ALA A 78 -18.74 7.76 7.03
C ALA A 78 -18.86 6.22 7.04
N GLY A 79 -19.09 5.61 8.20
CA GLY A 79 -19.29 4.15 8.30
C GLY A 79 -18.04 3.31 8.11
N ARG A 80 -16.88 3.91 8.30
CA ARG A 80 -15.60 3.28 8.14
C ARG A 80 -15.34 2.23 9.22
N LYS A 81 -14.87 1.07 8.81
CA LYS A 81 -14.48 -0.01 9.70
C LYS A 81 -12.96 -0.17 9.72
N SER A 82 -12.40 -0.22 10.92
CA SER A 82 -11.03 -0.62 11.19
C SER A 82 -11.05 -1.93 11.96
N PRO A 83 -10.02 -2.78 11.88
CA PRO A 83 -9.94 -3.96 12.73
C PRO A 83 -9.94 -3.55 14.20
N PRO A 84 -10.51 -4.36 15.11
CA PRO A 84 -10.50 -4.08 16.53
C PRO A 84 -9.09 -3.86 17.07
N GLY A 85 -8.85 -2.74 17.73
CA GLY A 85 -7.53 -2.37 18.26
C GLY A 85 -6.59 -1.66 17.28
N TYR A 86 -6.98 -1.52 15.99
CA TYR A 86 -6.14 -0.94 14.93
C TYR A 86 -6.83 0.23 14.24
N PRO A 87 -7.02 1.36 14.92
CA PRO A 87 -7.73 2.52 14.36
C PRO A 87 -7.03 3.14 13.13
N ASP A 88 -5.73 2.91 12.97
CA ASP A 88 -4.93 3.43 11.85
C ASP A 88 -4.98 2.53 10.60
N VAL A 89 -5.62 1.36 10.70
CA VAL A 89 -5.81 0.47 9.55
C VAL A 89 -7.15 0.74 8.90
N TYR A 90 -7.14 0.91 7.57
CA TYR A 90 -8.33 1.13 6.76
C TYR A 90 -8.71 -0.14 5.99
N VAL A 91 -9.89 -0.70 6.29
CA VAL A 91 -10.40 -1.87 5.57
C VAL A 91 -11.09 -1.42 4.28
N VAL A 92 -10.49 -1.75 3.15
CA VAL A 92 -11.09 -1.60 1.81
C VAL A 92 -11.67 -2.95 1.41
N SER A 93 -12.99 -3.03 1.24
CA SER A 93 -13.65 -4.30 0.92
C SER A 93 -15.05 -4.07 0.35
N ASN A 94 -15.44 -4.90 -0.61
CA ASN A 94 -16.83 -5.03 -1.08
C ASN A 94 -17.57 -6.20 -0.43
N VAL A 95 -16.93 -6.93 0.49
CA VAL A 95 -17.54 -8.06 1.21
C VAL A 95 -18.56 -7.54 2.22
N ARG A 96 -19.64 -8.30 2.38
CA ARG A 96 -20.68 -8.05 3.39
C ARG A 96 -20.66 -9.15 4.44
N ASP A 97 -21.00 -8.80 5.66
CA ASP A 97 -21.15 -9.76 6.76
C ASP A 97 -22.46 -10.56 6.63
N GLU A 98 -22.69 -11.45 7.59
CA GLU A 98 -23.89 -12.30 7.64
C GLU A 98 -25.20 -11.51 7.76
N THR A 99 -25.17 -10.26 8.20
CA THR A 99 -26.31 -9.34 8.29
C THR A 99 -26.54 -8.52 7.02
N GLY A 100 -25.63 -8.63 6.04
CA GLY A 100 -25.64 -7.88 4.80
C GLY A 100 -24.97 -6.50 4.89
N GLU A 101 -24.36 -6.17 6.04
CA GLU A 101 -23.63 -4.93 6.22
C GLU A 101 -22.20 -5.02 5.65
N PRO A 102 -21.68 -3.96 5.01
CA PRO A 102 -20.32 -3.96 4.49
C PRO A 102 -19.30 -4.08 5.63
N ILE A 103 -18.29 -4.95 5.45
CA ILE A 103 -17.18 -5.09 6.40
C ILE A 103 -16.08 -4.06 6.21
N GLY A 104 -16.07 -3.35 5.10
CA GLY A 104 -15.10 -2.33 4.74
C GLY A 104 -15.74 -1.12 4.09
N ALA A 105 -14.91 -0.26 3.55
CA ALA A 105 -15.32 0.95 2.83
C ALA A 105 -15.04 0.82 1.33
N LEU A 106 -15.52 1.79 0.54
CA LEU A 106 -15.41 1.95 -0.91
C LEU A 106 -16.30 1.02 -1.75
N GLY A 107 -16.76 -0.10 -1.21
CA GLY A 107 -17.69 -0.99 -1.93
C GLY A 107 -17.11 -1.52 -3.25
N ASP A 108 -17.97 -1.58 -4.27
CA ASP A 108 -17.68 -2.09 -5.63
C ASP A 108 -17.72 -0.99 -6.71
N GLY A 109 -17.74 0.29 -6.31
CA GLY A 109 -17.72 1.41 -7.24
C GLY A 109 -16.36 1.60 -7.90
N GLU A 110 -16.37 1.95 -9.20
CA GLU A 110 -15.15 2.34 -9.90
C GLU A 110 -14.58 3.63 -9.31
N ALA A 111 -13.27 3.62 -9.02
CA ALA A 111 -12.55 4.81 -8.60
C ALA A 111 -12.11 5.63 -9.82
N GLN A 112 -12.21 6.94 -9.73
CA GLN A 112 -11.59 7.85 -10.69
C GLN A 112 -10.11 8.03 -10.36
N TRP A 113 -9.31 8.42 -11.38
CA TRP A 113 -7.92 8.81 -11.16
C TRP A 113 -7.83 9.93 -10.12
N HIS A 114 -7.08 9.71 -9.07
CA HIS A 114 -6.92 10.65 -7.97
C HIS A 114 -5.55 10.48 -7.31
N THR A 115 -5.18 11.43 -6.48
CA THR A 115 -4.12 11.33 -5.48
C THR A 115 -4.77 11.26 -4.12
N ASP A 116 -4.37 10.29 -3.30
CA ASP A 116 -4.91 10.12 -1.96
C ASP A 116 -4.74 11.40 -1.14
N MET A 117 -5.79 11.77 -0.42
CA MET A 117 -5.83 12.91 0.51
C MET A 117 -5.29 14.22 -0.07
N SER A 118 -5.41 14.45 -1.39
CA SER A 118 -4.98 15.69 -2.06
C SER A 118 -5.66 16.95 -1.52
N TYR A 119 -6.74 16.81 -0.77
CA TYR A 119 -7.46 17.88 -0.08
C TYR A 119 -6.84 18.26 1.28
N ALA A 120 -5.91 17.47 1.79
CA ALA A 120 -5.21 17.77 3.05
C ALA A 120 -4.11 18.80 2.83
N ALA A 121 -3.88 19.68 3.82
CA ALA A 121 -2.79 20.65 3.76
C ALA A 121 -1.40 19.99 3.71
N LEU A 122 -1.28 18.84 4.34
CA LEU A 122 -0.13 17.93 4.25
C LEU A 122 -0.68 16.57 3.83
N PRO A 123 -0.64 16.22 2.54
CA PRO A 123 -1.01 14.89 2.09
C PRO A 123 0.03 13.86 2.57
N PRO A 124 -0.35 12.58 2.72
CA PRO A 124 0.58 11.53 3.09
C PRO A 124 1.65 11.32 2.02
N ASP A 125 2.87 11.00 2.46
CA ASP A 125 3.98 10.71 1.55
C ASP A 125 3.78 9.39 0.77
N ALA A 126 3.10 8.41 1.39
CA ALA A 126 2.84 7.11 0.80
C ALA A 126 1.53 6.49 1.30
N SER A 127 0.92 5.65 0.46
CA SER A 127 -0.15 4.73 0.82
C SER A 127 0.36 3.31 0.76
N MET A 128 -0.02 2.47 1.74
CA MET A 128 0.32 1.04 1.77
C MET A 128 -0.94 0.21 1.73
N LEU A 129 -1.02 -0.71 0.77
CA LEU A 129 -2.11 -1.65 0.62
C LEU A 129 -1.60 -3.08 0.90
N TYR A 130 -2.24 -3.77 1.82
CA TYR A 130 -1.99 -5.18 2.09
C TYR A 130 -3.20 -6.00 1.64
N ALA A 131 -3.04 -6.75 0.55
CA ALA A 131 -4.11 -7.57 -0.01
C ALA A 131 -4.29 -8.85 0.81
N LEU A 132 -5.48 -9.02 1.41
CA LEU A 132 -5.90 -10.23 2.12
C LEU A 132 -6.59 -11.21 1.16
N GLU A 133 -7.42 -10.69 0.26
CA GLU A 133 -8.12 -11.45 -0.78
C GLU A 133 -7.92 -10.76 -2.12
N ILE A 134 -7.61 -11.56 -3.15
CA ILE A 134 -7.40 -11.09 -4.51
C ILE A 134 -8.39 -11.83 -5.41
N PRO A 135 -9.21 -11.13 -6.21
CA PRO A 135 -10.14 -11.76 -7.13
C PRO A 135 -9.37 -12.55 -8.21
N ALA A 136 -10.00 -13.60 -8.75
CA ALA A 136 -9.42 -14.39 -9.83
C ALA A 136 -9.25 -13.59 -11.14
N SER A 137 -10.03 -12.53 -11.33
CA SER A 137 -9.96 -11.62 -12.48
C SER A 137 -10.56 -10.26 -12.12
N GLY A 138 -10.01 -9.20 -12.73
CA GLY A 138 -10.44 -7.82 -12.49
C GLY A 138 -10.00 -7.27 -11.14
N GLY A 139 -10.47 -6.07 -10.80
CA GLY A 139 -10.13 -5.39 -9.55
C GLY A 139 -8.70 -4.86 -9.50
N ASP A 140 -8.06 -4.65 -10.65
CA ASP A 140 -6.71 -4.14 -10.72
C ASP A 140 -6.62 -2.70 -10.19
N THR A 141 -5.58 -2.42 -9.40
CA THR A 141 -5.21 -1.06 -9.03
C THR A 141 -4.21 -0.51 -10.03
N CYS A 142 -4.60 0.52 -10.75
CA CYS A 142 -3.76 1.16 -11.75
C CYS A 142 -3.06 2.40 -11.18
N PHE A 143 -1.82 2.61 -11.60
CA PHE A 143 -1.01 3.75 -11.16
C PHE A 143 -0.51 4.54 -12.36
N CYS A 144 -0.33 5.86 -12.20
CA CYS A 144 0.34 6.72 -13.16
C CYS A 144 1.38 7.61 -12.47
N SER A 145 2.47 7.92 -13.17
CA SER A 145 3.52 8.80 -12.65
C SER A 145 3.21 10.26 -12.95
N MET A 146 3.01 11.06 -11.91
CA MET A 146 2.87 12.52 -12.04
C MET A 146 4.17 13.18 -12.47
N LYS A 147 5.34 12.59 -12.16
CA LYS A 147 6.64 13.04 -12.68
C LYS A 147 6.70 12.92 -14.20
N ALA A 148 6.30 11.76 -14.74
CA ALA A 148 6.23 11.56 -16.18
C ALA A 148 5.18 12.45 -16.85
N ALA A 149 4.01 12.60 -16.24
CA ALA A 149 2.97 13.50 -16.72
C ALA A 149 3.48 14.95 -16.85
N LEU A 150 4.18 15.45 -15.83
CA LEU A 150 4.77 16.79 -15.84
C LEU A 150 5.78 16.98 -16.98
N GLN A 151 6.60 15.95 -17.28
CA GLN A 151 7.58 15.99 -18.38
C GLN A 151 6.94 16.10 -19.76
N HIS A 152 5.70 15.64 -19.90
CA HIS A 152 4.94 15.70 -21.16
C HIS A 152 4.12 17.00 -21.33
N LEU A 153 4.04 17.84 -20.28
CA LEU A 153 3.42 19.15 -20.42
C LEU A 153 4.33 20.05 -21.27
N THR A 154 3.78 20.64 -22.32
CA THR A 154 4.49 21.69 -23.07
C THR A 154 4.70 22.88 -22.15
N GLN A 155 5.93 23.35 -22.07
CA GLN A 155 6.23 24.63 -21.42
C GLN A 155 5.72 25.75 -22.36
N ASN A 156 4.54 26.26 -22.06
CA ASN A 156 4.01 27.49 -22.68
C ASN A 156 4.39 28.67 -21.80
#